data_1082a8d383cd7f9ebe2b38091592c023
#
_entry.id   1082a8d383cd7f9ebe2b38091592c023
#
_cell.length_a   1.000
_cell.length_b   1.000
_cell.length_c   1.000
_cell.angle_alpha   90.00
_cell.angle_beta   90.00
_cell.angle_gamma   90.00
#
_symmetry.space_group_name_H-M   'P 1'
#
loop_
_entity.id
_entity.type
_entity.pdbx_description
1 polymer ?
#
loop_
_entity_poly.entity_id
_entity_poly.type
_entity_poly.pdbx_seq_one_letter_code
_entity_poly.pdbx_strand_id
1 'polypeptide(L)'
;MAMATSMARDPSLRRRMAKADAALRDAVLTENYALASRLRDELRELRREDPFLRVEDEMRACVAEEDYAGAAAKRDLLDEMEREARAASLAPTESDKTTRGIRITTRSTYVSERSSPRTSQYYFQYVIRITNVDNDKRVKLLSRNWLVTDADGRAEAVRGAGVVGQQPVLSKGQTFEYASACPLRTSRGTMEGFYRFVELEEHESGLEHVVSELAPEDAPGAFNVEIAQFGLDAIP
;
A
#
# COMPACT_ATOMS: atom_id res chain seq x y z
N MET A 1 7.31 29.52 -15.71
CA MET A 1 7.08 28.31 -14.91
C MET A 1 6.63 27.21 -15.87
N ALA A 2 7.43 26.19 -16.10
CA ALA A 2 7.02 25.04 -16.90
C ALA A 2 5.96 24.29 -16.10
N MET A 3 4.68 24.30 -16.57
CA MET A 3 3.64 23.43 -16.02
C MET A 3 4.06 21.98 -16.29
N ALA A 4 4.29 21.21 -15.23
CA ALA A 4 4.49 19.78 -15.36
C ALA A 4 3.25 19.22 -16.08
N THR A 5 3.45 18.55 -17.21
CA THR A 5 2.37 17.93 -17.96
C THR A 5 1.85 16.78 -17.08
N SER A 6 0.64 16.95 -16.54
CA SER A 6 0.01 15.90 -15.75
C SER A 6 -0.18 14.65 -16.62
N MET A 7 0.18 13.49 -16.09
CA MET A 7 0.08 12.21 -16.78
C MET A 7 -1.22 11.51 -16.38
N ALA A 8 -1.85 10.83 -17.32
CA ALA A 8 -3.02 9.99 -17.07
C ALA A 8 -2.76 9.01 -15.91
N ARG A 9 -3.75 8.84 -15.04
CA ARG A 9 -3.64 7.96 -13.85
C ARG A 9 -3.74 6.48 -14.22
N ASP A 10 -4.54 6.14 -15.24
CA ASP A 10 -4.61 4.77 -15.77
C ASP A 10 -3.30 4.43 -16.51
N PRO A 11 -2.55 3.38 -16.09
CA PRO A 11 -1.32 2.97 -16.76
C PRO A 11 -1.53 2.57 -18.24
N SER A 12 -2.68 2.02 -18.61
CA SER A 12 -2.99 1.63 -19.99
C SER A 12 -3.19 2.86 -20.86
N LEU A 13 -3.95 3.83 -20.39
CA LEU A 13 -4.18 5.11 -21.05
C LEU A 13 -2.87 5.91 -21.17
N ARG A 14 -2.05 5.90 -20.12
CA ARG A 14 -0.72 6.54 -20.13
C ARG A 14 0.17 5.98 -21.25
N ARG A 15 0.19 4.65 -21.43
CA ARG A 15 0.96 4.02 -22.52
C ARG A 15 0.43 4.40 -23.91
N ARG A 16 -0.90 4.43 -24.08
CA ARG A 16 -1.54 4.84 -25.34
C ARG A 16 -1.19 6.29 -25.68
N MET A 17 -1.28 7.19 -24.71
CA MET A 17 -0.92 8.60 -24.88
C MET A 17 0.56 8.77 -25.21
N ALA A 18 1.46 8.11 -24.49
CA ALA A 18 2.89 8.18 -24.76
C ALA A 18 3.25 7.69 -26.18
N LYS A 19 2.59 6.63 -26.66
CA LYS A 19 2.77 6.13 -28.03
C LYS A 19 2.28 7.14 -29.08
N ALA A 20 1.10 7.72 -28.88
CA ALA A 20 0.54 8.71 -29.80
C ALA A 20 1.37 10.01 -29.82
N ASP A 21 1.88 10.45 -28.66
CA ASP A 21 2.75 11.63 -28.54
C ASP A 21 4.12 11.42 -29.24
N ALA A 22 4.72 10.25 -29.08
CA ALA A 22 5.96 9.90 -29.80
C ALA A 22 5.74 9.88 -31.32
N ALA A 23 4.66 9.27 -31.79
CA ALA A 23 4.30 9.23 -33.19
C ALA A 23 3.98 10.63 -33.77
N LEU A 24 3.34 11.50 -32.97
CA LEU A 24 3.08 12.88 -33.35
C LEU A 24 4.38 13.68 -33.56
N ARG A 25 5.34 13.54 -32.65
CA ARG A 25 6.67 14.18 -32.79
C ARG A 25 7.38 13.72 -34.06
N ASP A 26 7.35 12.42 -34.34
CA ASP A 26 7.98 11.86 -35.54
C ASP A 26 7.27 12.38 -36.82
N ALA A 27 5.93 12.41 -36.83
CA ALA A 27 5.16 12.95 -37.95
C ALA A 27 5.45 14.43 -38.22
N VAL A 28 5.70 15.22 -37.17
CA VAL A 28 6.09 16.64 -37.30
C VAL A 28 7.51 16.76 -37.85
N LEU A 29 8.47 15.94 -37.33
CA LEU A 29 9.84 15.93 -37.79
C LEU A 29 9.98 15.50 -39.27
N THR A 30 9.10 14.61 -39.73
CA THR A 30 9.06 14.14 -41.12
C THR A 30 8.14 14.98 -42.01
N GLU A 31 7.64 16.11 -41.51
CA GLU A 31 6.72 17.02 -42.22
C GLU A 31 5.42 16.38 -42.69
N ASN A 32 5.04 15.26 -42.10
CA ASN A 32 3.78 14.57 -42.41
C ASN A 32 2.62 15.21 -41.64
N TYR A 33 2.21 16.41 -42.05
CA TYR A 33 1.18 17.19 -41.36
C TYR A 33 -0.20 16.54 -41.34
N ALA A 34 -0.53 15.70 -42.32
CA ALA A 34 -1.80 14.96 -42.36
C ALA A 34 -1.84 13.91 -41.23
N LEU A 35 -0.75 13.17 -41.01
CA LEU A 35 -0.63 12.23 -39.90
C LEU A 35 -0.55 12.97 -38.56
N ALA A 36 0.24 14.05 -38.50
CA ALA A 36 0.34 14.86 -37.28
C ALA A 36 -1.02 15.40 -36.81
N SER A 37 -1.88 15.86 -37.73
CA SER A 37 -3.22 16.30 -37.40
C SER A 37 -4.08 15.17 -36.80
N ARG A 38 -4.07 13.97 -37.38
CA ARG A 38 -4.79 12.81 -36.84
C ARG A 38 -4.31 12.41 -35.46
N LEU A 39 -2.99 12.34 -35.25
CA LEU A 39 -2.41 11.96 -33.96
C LEU A 39 -2.69 13.01 -32.87
N ARG A 40 -2.69 14.29 -33.24
CA ARG A 40 -3.11 15.37 -32.33
C ARG A 40 -4.57 15.19 -31.89
N ASP A 41 -5.45 14.88 -32.84
CA ASP A 41 -6.87 14.69 -32.55
C ASP A 41 -7.09 13.39 -31.71
N GLU A 42 -6.35 12.31 -32.00
CA GLU A 42 -6.33 11.10 -31.17
C GLU A 42 -5.86 11.41 -29.74
N LEU A 43 -4.78 12.15 -29.56
CA LEU A 43 -4.31 12.56 -28.22
C LEU A 43 -5.36 13.37 -27.47
N ARG A 44 -6.10 14.24 -28.16
CA ARG A 44 -7.18 15.01 -27.54
C ARG A 44 -8.30 14.11 -27.04
N GLU A 45 -8.69 13.08 -27.82
CA GLU A 45 -9.70 12.12 -27.36
C GLU A 45 -9.18 11.26 -26.19
N LEU A 46 -7.94 10.79 -26.24
CA LEU A 46 -7.32 10.06 -25.12
C LEU A 46 -7.28 10.88 -23.83
N ARG A 47 -6.99 12.19 -23.92
CA ARG A 47 -7.03 13.08 -22.75
C ARG A 47 -8.44 13.19 -22.16
N ARG A 48 -9.49 13.15 -22.98
CA ARG A 48 -10.89 13.18 -22.52
C ARG A 48 -11.33 11.91 -21.81
N GLU A 49 -10.65 10.76 -22.06
CA GLU A 49 -10.92 9.52 -21.35
C GLU A 49 -10.53 9.61 -19.85
N ASP A 50 -9.56 10.45 -19.50
CA ASP A 50 -9.13 10.66 -18.11
C ASP A 50 -9.89 11.84 -17.49
N PRO A 51 -10.66 11.64 -16.40
CA PRO A 51 -11.43 12.72 -15.76
C PRO A 51 -10.57 13.90 -15.30
N PHE A 52 -9.36 13.64 -14.80
CA PHE A 52 -8.44 14.68 -14.33
C PHE A 52 -7.91 15.52 -15.49
N LEU A 53 -7.45 14.87 -16.57
CA LEU A 53 -6.93 15.55 -17.74
C LEU A 53 -8.01 16.38 -18.44
N ARG A 54 -9.26 15.89 -18.42
CA ARG A 54 -10.41 16.64 -18.95
C ARG A 54 -10.63 17.95 -18.18
N VAL A 55 -10.67 17.89 -16.84
CA VAL A 55 -10.86 19.09 -16.01
C VAL A 55 -9.68 20.05 -16.14
N GLU A 56 -8.45 19.54 -16.27
CA GLU A 56 -7.27 20.37 -16.57
C GLU A 56 -7.41 21.11 -17.92
N ASP A 57 -7.88 20.43 -18.96
CA ASP A 57 -8.06 21.05 -20.28
C ASP A 57 -9.18 22.09 -20.24
N GLU A 58 -10.27 21.84 -19.50
CA GLU A 58 -11.33 22.82 -19.24
C GLU A 58 -10.80 24.04 -18.47
N MET A 59 -9.96 23.83 -17.44
CA MET A 59 -9.32 24.94 -16.71
C MET A 59 -8.43 25.78 -17.62
N ARG A 60 -7.65 25.16 -18.51
CA ARG A 60 -6.81 25.86 -19.49
C ARG A 60 -7.66 26.68 -20.49
N ALA A 61 -8.80 26.13 -20.90
CA ALA A 61 -9.73 26.84 -21.77
C ALA A 61 -10.28 28.12 -21.09
N CYS A 62 -10.73 27.99 -19.83
CA CYS A 62 -11.16 29.16 -19.04
C CYS A 62 -10.07 30.24 -18.94
N VAL A 63 -8.81 29.82 -18.71
CA VAL A 63 -7.68 30.78 -18.67
C VAL A 63 -7.46 31.46 -20.03
N ALA A 64 -7.58 30.71 -21.13
CA ALA A 64 -7.43 31.27 -22.49
C ALA A 64 -8.55 32.25 -22.86
N GLU A 65 -9.73 32.10 -22.29
CA GLU A 65 -10.90 32.98 -22.43
C GLU A 65 -10.94 34.08 -21.37
N GLU A 66 -9.90 34.22 -20.54
CA GLU A 66 -9.80 35.16 -19.42
C GLU A 66 -10.89 34.97 -18.35
N ASP A 67 -11.59 33.81 -18.34
CA ASP A 67 -12.53 33.45 -17.27
C ASP A 67 -11.78 32.90 -16.05
N TYR A 68 -11.24 33.80 -15.26
CA TYR A 68 -10.48 33.43 -14.05
C TYR A 68 -11.38 32.85 -12.96
N ALA A 69 -12.67 33.18 -12.93
CA ALA A 69 -13.60 32.57 -11.97
C ALA A 69 -13.88 31.11 -12.30
N GLY A 70 -14.14 30.81 -13.59
CA GLY A 70 -14.25 29.43 -14.07
C GLY A 70 -12.99 28.63 -13.88
N ALA A 71 -11.82 29.21 -14.16
CA ALA A 71 -10.53 28.56 -13.92
C ALA A 71 -10.30 28.21 -12.44
N ALA A 72 -10.67 29.10 -11.51
CA ALA A 72 -10.59 28.87 -10.08
C ALA A 72 -11.50 27.71 -9.64
N ALA A 73 -12.75 27.68 -10.13
CA ALA A 73 -13.69 26.60 -9.83
C ALA A 73 -13.17 25.22 -10.34
N LYS A 74 -12.53 25.17 -11.53
CA LYS A 74 -11.95 23.95 -12.06
C LYS A 74 -10.72 23.50 -11.27
N ARG A 75 -9.89 24.42 -10.78
CA ARG A 75 -8.79 24.10 -9.86
C ARG A 75 -9.31 23.47 -8.56
N ASP A 76 -10.34 24.09 -7.95
CA ASP A 76 -10.93 23.59 -6.71
C ASP A 76 -11.54 22.18 -6.89
N LEU A 77 -12.16 21.94 -8.07
CA LEU A 77 -12.64 20.61 -8.46
C LEU A 77 -11.49 19.59 -8.60
N LEU A 78 -10.37 19.97 -9.23
CA LEU A 78 -9.19 19.09 -9.33
C LEU A 78 -8.64 18.72 -7.96
N ASP A 79 -8.54 19.71 -7.05
CA ASP A 79 -8.08 19.49 -5.68
C ASP A 79 -9.02 18.53 -4.90
N GLU A 80 -10.32 18.60 -5.16
CA GLU A 80 -11.30 17.68 -4.57
C GLU A 80 -11.18 16.27 -5.15
N MET A 81 -11.15 16.15 -6.48
CA MET A 81 -10.93 14.87 -7.16
C MET A 81 -9.62 14.20 -6.73
N GLU A 82 -8.56 14.98 -6.51
CA GLU A 82 -7.30 14.48 -6.00
C GLU A 82 -7.41 13.98 -4.57
N ARG A 83 -8.11 14.68 -3.70
CA ARG A 83 -8.37 14.26 -2.33
C ARG A 83 -9.17 12.96 -2.29
N GLU A 84 -10.23 12.85 -3.10
CA GLU A 84 -11.07 11.65 -3.18
C GLU A 84 -10.28 10.44 -3.73
N ALA A 85 -9.56 10.62 -4.83
CA ALA A 85 -8.73 9.55 -5.41
C ALA A 85 -7.63 9.10 -4.45
N ARG A 86 -7.09 10.04 -3.67
CA ARG A 86 -6.12 9.77 -2.62
C ARG A 86 -6.75 9.00 -1.47
N ALA A 87 -7.94 9.40 -1.00
CA ALA A 87 -8.67 8.68 0.04
C ALA A 87 -9.04 7.25 -0.40
N ALA A 88 -9.49 7.08 -1.64
CA ALA A 88 -9.81 5.78 -2.21
C ALA A 88 -8.59 4.85 -2.38
N SER A 89 -7.39 5.42 -2.49
CA SER A 89 -6.13 4.65 -2.63
C SER A 89 -5.49 4.30 -1.29
N LEU A 90 -6.02 4.80 -0.16
CA LEU A 90 -5.50 4.51 1.17
C LEU A 90 -5.89 3.10 1.59
N ALA A 91 -4.92 2.27 1.92
CA ALA A 91 -5.18 1.06 2.68
C ALA A 91 -5.65 1.45 4.09
N PRO A 92 -6.69 0.80 4.65
CA PRO A 92 -7.10 1.04 6.01
C PRO A 92 -5.92 0.87 6.97
N THR A 93 -5.77 1.77 7.94
CA THR A 93 -4.71 1.67 8.97
C THR A 93 -4.97 0.56 9.99
N GLU A 94 -6.10 -0.12 9.87
CA GLU A 94 -6.50 -1.27 10.67
C GLU A 94 -6.82 -2.45 9.75
N SER A 95 -6.54 -3.66 10.23
CA SER A 95 -6.99 -4.88 9.56
C SER A 95 -7.41 -5.94 10.57
N ASP A 96 -8.23 -6.89 10.12
CA ASP A 96 -8.76 -7.98 10.92
C ASP A 96 -8.92 -9.22 10.04
N LYS A 97 -8.26 -10.30 10.40
CA LYS A 97 -8.36 -11.57 9.68
C LYS A 97 -8.27 -12.75 10.62
N THR A 98 -9.11 -13.74 10.40
CA THR A 98 -9.08 -15.01 11.13
C THR A 98 -8.66 -16.13 10.17
N THR A 99 -7.67 -16.93 10.58
CA THR A 99 -7.17 -18.09 9.85
C THR A 99 -7.07 -19.27 10.83
N ARG A 100 -7.75 -20.38 10.56
CA ARG A 100 -7.74 -21.59 11.39
C ARG A 100 -8.03 -21.33 12.88
N GLY A 101 -9.01 -20.46 13.18
CA GLY A 101 -9.37 -20.12 14.55
C GLY A 101 -8.42 -19.16 15.27
N ILE A 102 -7.43 -18.59 14.58
CA ILE A 102 -6.54 -17.56 15.10
C ILE A 102 -6.86 -16.25 14.42
N ARG A 103 -7.27 -15.26 15.21
CA ARG A 103 -7.61 -13.90 14.75
C ARG A 103 -6.43 -12.96 14.93
N ILE A 104 -6.06 -12.26 13.88
CA ILE A 104 -5.05 -11.21 13.90
C ILE A 104 -5.74 -9.87 13.65
N THR A 105 -5.62 -8.93 14.59
CA THR A 105 -6.00 -7.54 14.37
C THR A 105 -4.78 -6.65 14.40
N THR A 106 -4.75 -5.66 13.53
CA THR A 106 -3.66 -4.70 13.41
C THR A 106 -4.18 -3.28 13.53
N ARG A 107 -3.34 -2.37 14.03
CA ARG A 107 -3.56 -0.93 13.97
C ARG A 107 -2.23 -0.23 13.82
N SER A 108 -2.11 0.66 12.85
CA SER A 108 -0.94 1.52 12.66
C SER A 108 -1.23 2.97 13.03
N THR A 109 -0.19 3.69 13.45
CA THR A 109 -0.26 5.11 13.80
C THR A 109 1.04 5.80 13.38
N TYR A 110 0.93 6.94 12.75
CA TYR A 110 2.07 7.80 12.43
C TYR A 110 2.62 8.46 13.70
N VAL A 111 3.94 8.47 13.86
CA VAL A 111 4.63 9.06 15.02
C VAL A 111 5.40 10.29 14.55
N SER A 112 4.75 11.45 14.59
CA SER A 112 5.30 12.73 14.10
C SER A 112 6.58 13.14 14.81
N GLU A 113 6.67 12.90 16.13
CA GLU A 113 7.82 13.27 16.98
C GLU A 113 9.10 12.49 16.63
N ARG A 114 8.97 11.33 15.99
CA ARG A 114 10.08 10.49 15.54
C ARG A 114 10.35 10.59 14.04
N SER A 115 9.55 11.37 13.35
CA SER A 115 9.60 11.51 11.90
C SER A 115 10.31 12.80 11.49
N SER A 116 10.95 12.77 10.32
CA SER A 116 11.59 13.93 9.69
C SER A 116 11.24 13.94 8.19
N PRO A 117 10.08 14.50 7.80
CA PRO A 117 9.65 14.55 6.40
C PRO A 117 10.65 15.23 5.47
N ARG A 118 11.40 16.22 5.98
CA ARG A 118 12.44 16.93 5.20
C ARG A 118 13.60 16.02 4.76
N THR A 119 13.85 14.95 5.51
CA THR A 119 14.88 13.94 5.21
C THR A 119 14.26 12.62 4.73
N SER A 120 12.98 12.64 4.32
CA SER A 120 12.24 11.45 3.89
C SER A 120 12.30 10.31 4.91
N GLN A 121 12.08 10.64 6.17
CA GLN A 121 12.03 9.69 7.27
C GLN A 121 10.66 9.76 7.94
N TYR A 122 9.87 8.72 7.77
CA TYR A 122 8.53 8.58 8.32
C TYR A 122 8.50 7.38 9.24
N TYR A 123 8.06 7.57 10.48
CA TYR A 123 8.06 6.55 11.50
C TYR A 123 6.62 6.16 11.86
N PHE A 124 6.31 4.87 11.73
CA PHE A 124 5.00 4.32 12.03
C PHE A 124 5.13 3.33 13.18
N GLN A 125 4.29 3.48 14.19
CA GLN A 125 4.08 2.46 15.21
C GLN A 125 2.89 1.59 14.78
N TYR A 126 2.96 0.31 15.05
CA TYR A 126 1.83 -0.58 14.88
C TYR A 126 1.65 -1.49 16.09
N VAL A 127 0.39 -1.82 16.38
CA VAL A 127 -0.02 -2.74 17.42
C VAL A 127 -0.67 -3.95 16.75
N ILE A 128 -0.23 -5.13 17.15
CA ILE A 128 -0.77 -6.40 16.69
C ILE A 128 -1.36 -7.14 17.87
N ARG A 129 -2.59 -7.60 17.70
CA ARG A 129 -3.26 -8.49 18.65
C ARG A 129 -3.51 -9.82 17.98
N ILE A 130 -3.06 -10.90 18.62
CA ILE A 130 -3.17 -12.29 18.17
C ILE A 130 -4.06 -13.01 19.18
N THR A 131 -5.21 -13.50 18.74
CA THR A 131 -6.17 -14.19 19.62
C THR A 131 -6.47 -15.58 19.08
N ASN A 132 -6.32 -16.61 19.90
CA ASN A 132 -6.86 -17.92 19.60
C ASN A 132 -8.36 -17.92 19.91
N VAL A 133 -9.20 -17.67 18.90
CA VAL A 133 -10.66 -17.50 19.08
C VAL A 133 -11.40 -18.83 19.03
N ASP A 134 -10.95 -19.78 18.23
CA ASP A 134 -11.69 -21.03 17.99
C ASP A 134 -10.79 -22.24 17.62
N ASN A 135 -9.50 -22.20 17.90
CA ASN A 135 -8.69 -23.40 17.82
C ASN A 135 -8.65 -24.07 19.20
N ASP A 136 -9.19 -25.27 19.29
CA ASP A 136 -9.28 -26.01 20.56
C ASP A 136 -7.91 -26.47 21.08
N LYS A 137 -6.91 -26.54 20.21
CA LYS A 137 -5.52 -26.85 20.58
C LYS A 137 -4.78 -25.60 21.03
N ARG A 138 -3.77 -25.80 21.86
CA ARG A 138 -2.76 -24.78 22.12
C ARG A 138 -1.95 -24.55 20.86
N VAL A 139 -1.67 -23.28 20.54
CA VAL A 139 -0.90 -22.91 19.36
C VAL A 139 0.32 -22.08 19.76
N LYS A 140 1.48 -22.38 19.17
CA LYS A 140 2.73 -21.65 19.39
C LYS A 140 3.10 -20.85 18.15
N LEU A 141 3.40 -19.56 18.32
CA LEU A 141 3.94 -18.72 17.26
C LEU A 141 5.44 -19.00 17.08
N LEU A 142 5.85 -19.41 15.89
CA LEU A 142 7.23 -19.75 15.56
C LEU A 142 8.00 -18.59 14.93
N SER A 143 7.42 -17.96 13.91
CA SER A 143 8.08 -16.89 13.16
C SER A 143 7.10 -15.89 12.56
N ARG A 144 7.64 -14.76 12.15
CA ARG A 144 6.93 -13.71 11.41
C ARG A 144 7.52 -13.56 10.02
N ASN A 145 6.63 -13.24 9.07
CA ASN A 145 6.98 -12.90 7.70
C ASN A 145 6.17 -11.68 7.30
N TRP A 146 6.85 -10.57 7.07
CA TRP A 146 6.26 -9.30 6.66
C TRP A 146 6.68 -8.95 5.25
N LEU A 147 5.77 -8.38 4.51
CA LEU A 147 6.02 -7.64 3.28
C LEU A 147 5.63 -6.19 3.54
N VAL A 148 6.60 -5.31 3.45
CA VAL A 148 6.43 -3.85 3.60
C VAL A 148 6.58 -3.23 2.22
N THR A 149 5.58 -2.51 1.75
CA THR A 149 5.62 -1.84 0.43
C THR A 149 5.47 -0.33 0.64
N ASP A 150 6.41 0.45 0.12
CA ASP A 150 6.36 1.90 0.17
C ASP A 150 5.50 2.52 -0.95
N ALA A 151 5.29 3.84 -0.92
CA ALA A 151 4.48 4.52 -1.93
C ALA A 151 5.11 4.55 -3.34
N ASP A 152 6.41 4.26 -3.46
CA ASP A 152 7.11 4.13 -4.73
C ASP A 152 7.00 2.70 -5.31
N GLY A 153 6.34 1.78 -4.59
CA GLY A 153 6.17 0.37 -4.97
C GLY A 153 7.40 -0.49 -4.65
N ARG A 154 8.34 -0.01 -3.85
CA ARG A 154 9.46 -0.82 -3.37
C ARG A 154 8.97 -1.71 -2.25
N ALA A 155 9.21 -3.00 -2.38
CA ALA A 155 8.81 -4.01 -1.42
C ALA A 155 10.03 -4.57 -0.67
N GLU A 156 9.93 -4.65 0.65
CA GLU A 156 10.93 -5.24 1.53
C GLU A 156 10.30 -6.38 2.32
N ALA A 157 10.95 -7.56 2.31
CA ALA A 157 10.54 -8.70 3.09
C ALA A 157 11.34 -8.77 4.40
N VAL A 158 10.63 -8.78 5.54
CA VAL A 158 11.21 -8.89 6.88
C VAL A 158 10.78 -10.20 7.51
N ARG A 159 11.75 -11.07 7.81
CA ARG A 159 11.53 -12.37 8.42
C ARG A 159 12.28 -12.49 9.72
N GLY A 160 11.75 -13.31 10.64
CA GLY A 160 12.45 -13.59 11.89
C GLY A 160 11.66 -14.51 12.81
N ALA A 161 12.40 -15.17 13.72
CA ALA A 161 11.80 -15.99 14.76
C ALA A 161 10.96 -15.15 15.72
N GLY A 162 9.79 -15.64 16.07
CA GLY A 162 8.89 -14.99 17.02
C GLY A 162 8.50 -13.55 16.68
N VAL A 163 8.03 -12.82 17.67
CA VAL A 163 7.67 -11.40 17.64
C VAL A 163 8.22 -10.73 18.90
N VAL A 164 8.89 -9.58 18.75
CA VAL A 164 9.54 -8.83 19.87
C VAL A 164 10.33 -9.71 20.84
N GLY A 165 11.05 -10.70 20.30
CA GLY A 165 11.86 -11.64 21.08
C GLY A 165 11.09 -12.75 21.79
N GLN A 166 9.79 -12.93 21.49
CA GLN A 166 8.92 -13.93 22.12
C GLN A 166 8.30 -14.88 21.10
N GLN A 167 8.03 -16.11 21.53
CA GLN A 167 7.25 -17.10 20.80
C GLN A 167 6.04 -17.51 21.67
N PRO A 168 4.97 -16.69 21.71
CA PRO A 168 3.85 -16.93 22.60
C PRO A 168 3.13 -18.23 22.28
N VAL A 169 2.67 -18.90 23.34
CA VAL A 169 1.75 -20.05 23.28
C VAL A 169 0.37 -19.57 23.70
N LEU A 170 -0.64 -19.85 22.90
CA LEU A 170 -2.00 -19.39 23.12
C LEU A 170 -2.97 -20.58 23.23
N SER A 171 -3.60 -20.73 24.37
CA SER A 171 -4.78 -21.58 24.53
C SER A 171 -6.03 -20.88 23.99
N LYS A 172 -7.11 -21.61 23.74
CA LYS A 172 -8.39 -21.04 23.29
C LYS A 172 -8.84 -19.89 24.20
N GLY A 173 -9.22 -18.79 23.62
CA GLY A 173 -9.63 -17.55 24.30
C GLY A 173 -8.46 -16.64 24.72
N GLN A 174 -7.21 -17.08 24.64
CA GLN A 174 -6.06 -16.27 25.02
C GLN A 174 -5.65 -15.30 23.90
N THR A 175 -5.16 -14.14 24.32
CA THR A 175 -4.68 -13.07 23.44
C THR A 175 -3.24 -12.70 23.82
N PHE A 176 -2.40 -12.50 22.82
CA PHE A 176 -1.09 -11.87 22.92
C PHE A 176 -1.09 -10.58 22.11
N GLU A 177 -0.62 -9.50 22.71
CA GLU A 177 -0.52 -8.19 22.06
C GLU A 177 0.90 -7.66 22.14
N TYR A 178 1.36 -7.06 21.05
CA TYR A 178 2.64 -6.39 21.04
C TYR A 178 2.61 -5.14 20.15
N ALA A 179 3.51 -4.21 20.43
CA ALA A 179 3.77 -3.05 19.59
C ALA A 179 5.16 -3.14 18.97
N SER A 180 5.28 -2.64 17.74
CA SER A 180 6.54 -2.51 17.06
C SER A 180 6.49 -1.28 16.14
N ALA A 181 7.52 -1.07 15.32
CA ALA A 181 7.60 0.09 14.46
C ALA A 181 8.19 -0.24 13.10
N CYS A 182 7.78 0.55 12.10
CA CYS A 182 8.26 0.49 10.73
C CYS A 182 8.67 1.89 10.27
N PRO A 183 9.95 2.13 10.00
CA PRO A 183 10.39 3.35 9.33
C PRO A 183 10.21 3.19 7.82
N LEU A 184 9.69 4.23 7.16
CA LEU A 184 9.61 4.33 5.70
C LEU A 184 10.33 5.57 5.19
N ARG A 185 10.69 5.56 3.91
CA ARG A 185 11.20 6.75 3.21
C ARG A 185 10.10 7.57 2.55
N THR A 186 8.90 7.04 2.48
CA THR A 186 7.72 7.68 1.91
C THR A 186 6.68 7.94 3.00
N SER A 187 5.84 8.94 2.79
CA SER A 187 4.78 9.32 3.74
C SER A 187 3.67 8.25 3.84
N ARG A 188 3.74 7.21 3.02
CA ARG A 188 2.77 6.12 2.97
C ARG A 188 3.42 4.81 2.61
N GLY A 189 2.75 3.73 2.98
CA GLY A 189 3.05 2.38 2.58
C GLY A 189 2.00 1.41 3.06
N THR A 190 2.26 0.14 2.88
CA THR A 190 1.41 -0.95 3.37
C THR A 190 2.26 -2.03 4.01
N MET A 191 1.65 -2.75 4.95
CA MET A 191 2.21 -3.96 5.52
C MET A 191 1.20 -5.10 5.41
N GLU A 192 1.69 -6.27 5.06
CA GLU A 192 0.94 -7.53 5.05
C GLU A 192 1.89 -8.70 5.30
N GLY A 193 1.36 -9.89 5.48
CA GLY A 193 2.22 -11.05 5.65
C GLY A 193 1.52 -12.22 6.36
N PHE A 194 2.30 -12.98 7.10
CA PHE A 194 1.77 -14.09 7.90
C PHE A 194 2.68 -14.42 9.08
N TYR A 195 2.08 -15.02 10.10
CA TYR A 195 2.80 -15.72 11.15
C TYR A 195 2.77 -17.20 10.89
N ARG A 196 3.87 -17.86 11.23
CA ARG A 196 3.93 -19.31 11.23
C ARG A 196 3.61 -19.82 12.62
N PHE A 197 2.64 -20.73 12.71
CA PHE A 197 2.19 -21.36 13.94
C PHE A 197 2.32 -22.88 13.87
N VAL A 198 2.36 -23.50 15.04
CA VAL A 198 2.23 -24.96 15.21
C VAL A 198 1.19 -25.23 16.30
N GLU A 199 0.41 -26.30 16.13
CA GLU A 199 -0.47 -26.82 17.17
C GLU A 199 0.34 -27.71 18.13
N LEU A 200 0.10 -27.57 19.44
CA LEU A 200 0.73 -28.36 20.47
C LEU A 200 -0.25 -29.41 21.01
N GLU A 201 0.17 -30.66 21.05
CA GLU A 201 -0.61 -31.75 21.69
C GLU A 201 -0.49 -31.67 23.22
N GLU A 202 -1.55 -32.07 23.96
CA GLU A 202 -1.63 -31.91 25.43
C GLU A 202 -0.55 -32.68 26.23
N HIS A 203 0.10 -33.68 25.61
CA HIS A 203 1.05 -34.55 26.28
C HIS A 203 2.53 -34.28 26.02
N GLU A 204 2.87 -33.20 25.35
CA GLU A 204 4.25 -32.96 24.86
C GLU A 204 4.96 -31.78 25.52
N SER A 205 5.14 -31.85 26.85
CA SER A 205 6.08 -30.95 27.54
C SER A 205 7.54 -31.07 27.04
N GLY A 206 7.88 -32.12 26.29
CA GLY A 206 9.17 -32.30 25.63
C GLY A 206 9.26 -31.71 24.22
N LEU A 207 8.14 -31.59 23.49
CA LEU A 207 8.12 -31.07 22.13
C LEU A 207 8.23 -29.51 22.08
N GLU A 208 7.86 -28.81 23.12
CA GLU A 208 8.07 -27.35 23.20
C GLU A 208 9.55 -27.01 23.02
N HIS A 209 10.45 -27.83 23.49
CA HIS A 209 11.90 -27.63 23.35
C HIS A 209 12.39 -28.02 21.95
N VAL A 210 11.93 -29.13 21.41
CA VAL A 210 12.33 -29.62 20.07
C VAL A 210 11.85 -28.68 18.97
N VAL A 211 10.62 -28.18 19.05
CA VAL A 211 10.07 -27.21 18.07
C VAL A 211 10.78 -25.83 18.14
N SER A 212 11.41 -25.52 19.29
CA SER A 212 12.21 -24.30 19.45
C SER A 212 13.59 -24.39 18.80
N GLU A 213 14.12 -25.57 18.59
CA GLU A 213 15.45 -25.83 17.99
C GLU A 213 15.38 -25.96 16.45
N LEU A 214 14.22 -26.33 15.90
CA LEU A 214 14.02 -26.44 14.46
C LEU A 214 13.85 -25.04 13.82
N ALA A 215 14.35 -24.91 12.59
CA ALA A 215 13.98 -23.75 11.79
C ALA A 215 12.45 -23.67 11.65
N PRO A 216 11.83 -22.46 11.72
CA PRO A 216 10.37 -22.33 11.68
C PRO A 216 9.70 -22.92 10.43
N GLU A 217 10.41 -22.98 9.34
CA GLU A 217 9.99 -23.62 8.09
C GLU A 217 9.95 -25.15 8.15
N ASP A 218 10.77 -25.77 9.00
CA ASP A 218 10.95 -27.23 9.10
C ASP A 218 10.08 -27.84 10.20
N ALA A 219 9.34 -27.04 10.98
CA ALA A 219 8.51 -27.55 12.06
C ALA A 219 7.35 -28.39 11.50
N PRO A 220 7.24 -29.68 11.88
CA PRO A 220 6.14 -30.54 11.43
C PRO A 220 4.79 -30.00 11.87
N GLY A 221 3.81 -30.00 10.93
CA GLY A 221 2.46 -29.50 11.22
C GLY A 221 2.34 -27.99 11.31
N ALA A 222 3.41 -27.24 11.03
CA ALA A 222 3.36 -25.80 11.04
C ALA A 222 2.49 -25.24 9.88
N PHE A 223 1.72 -24.19 10.16
CA PHE A 223 0.80 -23.56 9.23
C PHE A 223 0.89 -22.03 9.27
N ASN A 224 0.44 -21.39 8.21
CA ASN A 224 0.44 -19.95 8.12
C ASN A 224 -0.88 -19.37 8.64
N VAL A 225 -0.78 -18.30 9.42
CA VAL A 225 -1.88 -17.44 9.84
C VAL A 225 -1.68 -16.10 9.20
N GLU A 226 -2.58 -15.73 8.28
CA GLU A 226 -2.44 -14.55 7.46
C GLU A 226 -2.70 -13.27 8.24
N ILE A 227 -1.97 -12.24 7.90
CA ILE A 227 -2.14 -10.87 8.37
C ILE A 227 -2.66 -10.09 7.17
N ALA A 228 -3.92 -9.62 7.26
CA ALA A 228 -4.49 -8.82 6.18
C ALA A 228 -3.73 -7.50 6.05
N GLN A 229 -3.65 -7.01 4.81
CA GLN A 229 -2.97 -5.76 4.51
C GLN A 229 -3.55 -4.60 5.32
N PHE A 230 -2.67 -3.76 5.87
CA PHE A 230 -3.01 -2.50 6.51
C PHE A 230 -2.07 -1.38 6.07
N GLY A 231 -2.58 -0.17 6.10
CA GLY A 231 -1.89 1.04 5.67
C GLY A 231 -0.95 1.60 6.74
N LEU A 232 0.13 2.20 6.28
CA LEU A 232 0.99 3.11 7.02
C LEU A 232 0.80 4.50 6.40
N ASP A 233 0.12 5.42 7.08
CA ASP A 233 -0.21 6.73 6.52
C ASP A 233 0.19 7.85 7.48
N ALA A 234 1.04 8.77 7.00
CA ALA A 234 1.50 9.94 7.74
C ALA A 234 0.58 11.17 7.56
N ILE A 235 -0.55 10.99 6.86
CA ILE A 235 -1.47 12.09 6.57
C ILE A 235 -2.74 11.83 7.37
N PRO A 236 -3.10 12.78 8.25
CA PRO A 236 -4.33 12.69 9.03
C PRO A 236 -5.57 12.80 8.16
#